data_11252211ed702217061b87c28345f1a6
#
_entry.id   11252211ed702217061b87c28345f1a6
#
_cell.length_a   1.000
_cell.length_b   1.000
_cell.length_c   1.000
_cell.angle_alpha   90.00
_cell.angle_beta   90.00
_cell.angle_gamma   90.00
#
_symmetry.space_group_name_H-M   'P 1'
#
loop_
_entity.id
_entity.type
_entity.pdbx_description
1 polymer ?
#
loop_
_entity_poly.entity_id
_entity_poly.type
_entity_poly.pdbx_seq_one_letter_code
_entity_poly.pdbx_strand_id
1 'polypeptide(L)'
;GVTKFGVGRARPTAEEGVHSFSPFDSFDTSFPSSHAARSFAVAAVFAESYPQPVPFLAYTTATLIALSRIQLNEHFASDVLAGAALGFFVGKALSWRHKNPDFLHGMNIVPFVPTASSGLGLTVQGRF
;
A
#
# COMPACT_ATOMS: atom_id res chain seq x y z
N GLY A 1 -0.82 9.15 -1.80
CA GLY A 1 0.11 8.71 -0.74
C GLY A 1 1.55 9.14 -1.01
N VAL A 2 2.39 9.13 0.02
CA VAL A 2 3.81 9.58 -0.04
C VAL A 2 4.62 8.83 -1.10
N THR A 3 4.41 7.53 -1.29
CA THR A 3 5.08 6.73 -2.31
C THR A 3 4.76 7.18 -3.73
N LYS A 4 3.55 7.60 -3.99
CA LYS A 4 3.15 8.15 -5.30
C LYS A 4 3.89 9.44 -5.60
N PHE A 5 3.93 10.34 -4.62
CA PHE A 5 4.62 11.63 -4.74
C PHE A 5 6.13 11.46 -4.94
N GLY A 6 6.75 10.50 -4.21
CA GLY A 6 8.20 10.26 -4.30
C GLY A 6 8.67 9.65 -5.63
N VAL A 7 7.82 8.87 -6.32
CA VAL A 7 8.17 8.23 -7.61
C VAL A 7 7.78 9.11 -8.81
N GLY A 8 6.66 9.84 -8.74
CA GLY A 8 6.25 10.81 -9.75
C GLY A 8 6.08 10.26 -11.18
N ARG A 9 5.62 9.01 -11.34
CA ARG A 9 5.44 8.42 -12.67
C ARG A 9 4.15 8.90 -13.33
N ALA A 10 4.24 9.42 -14.58
CA ALA A 10 3.08 9.83 -15.36
C ALA A 10 2.15 8.64 -15.70
N ARG A 11 0.86 8.90 -15.91
CA ARG A 11 -0.13 7.90 -16.33
C ARG A 11 -0.02 7.61 -17.82
N PRO A 12 -0.49 6.42 -18.30
CA PRO A 12 -0.52 6.12 -19.73
C PRO A 12 -1.27 7.15 -20.57
N THR A 13 -2.27 7.81 -20.00
CA THR A 13 -3.09 8.86 -20.65
C THR A 13 -2.37 10.21 -20.78
N ALA A 14 -1.22 10.41 -20.15
CA ALA A 14 -0.49 11.67 -20.19
C ALA A 14 0.40 11.87 -21.44
N GLU A 15 0.41 10.91 -22.39
CA GLU A 15 1.22 10.92 -23.63
C GLU A 15 2.74 11.06 -23.43
N GLU A 16 3.23 11.09 -22.21
CA GLU A 16 4.64 11.31 -21.87
C GLU A 16 5.51 10.04 -21.89
N GLY A 17 4.92 8.88 -22.17
CA GLY A 17 5.63 7.59 -22.25
C GLY A 17 5.90 6.92 -20.90
N VAL A 18 6.33 5.64 -20.99
CA VAL A 18 6.50 4.76 -19.81
C VAL A 18 7.64 5.14 -18.88
N HIS A 19 8.56 5.97 -19.32
CA HIS A 19 9.77 6.37 -18.56
C HIS A 19 9.73 7.83 -18.08
N SER A 20 8.57 8.49 -18.14
CA SER A 20 8.42 9.84 -17.61
C SER A 20 8.26 9.79 -16.09
N PHE A 21 9.26 10.24 -15.39
CA PHE A 21 9.31 10.31 -13.92
C PHE A 21 9.61 11.75 -13.50
N SER A 22 8.70 12.37 -12.76
CA SER A 22 8.87 13.71 -12.17
C SER A 22 8.65 13.61 -10.66
N PRO A 23 9.66 13.18 -9.88
CA PRO A 23 9.54 13.10 -8.43
C PRO A 23 9.20 14.47 -7.84
N PHE A 24 8.25 14.49 -6.91
CA PHE A 24 7.79 15.68 -6.17
C PHE A 24 7.08 16.78 -6.99
N ASP A 25 6.82 16.56 -8.28
CA ASP A 25 6.29 17.61 -9.17
C ASP A 25 4.77 17.54 -9.34
N SER A 26 4.15 16.37 -9.21
CA SER A 26 2.70 16.22 -9.31
C SER A 26 2.11 15.19 -8.36
N PHE A 27 0.86 15.44 -7.93
CA PHE A 27 0.09 14.48 -7.13
C PHE A 27 -0.64 13.44 -7.99
N ASP A 28 -0.68 13.62 -9.30
CA ASP A 28 -1.37 12.73 -10.24
C ASP A 28 -0.42 11.68 -10.85
N THR A 29 0.20 10.91 -9.97
CA THR A 29 1.16 9.87 -10.35
C THR A 29 0.54 8.49 -10.45
N SER A 30 1.02 7.67 -11.40
CA SER A 30 0.48 6.32 -11.65
C SER A 30 1.02 5.26 -10.69
N PHE A 31 2.27 5.39 -10.24
CA PHE A 31 2.98 4.36 -9.48
C PHE A 31 2.97 4.62 -7.96
N PRO A 32 2.76 3.61 -7.12
CA PRO A 32 2.11 2.34 -7.43
C PRO A 32 0.58 2.48 -7.51
N SER A 33 -0.12 1.54 -8.14
CA SER A 33 -1.58 1.55 -8.22
C SER A 33 -2.22 1.39 -6.86
N SER A 34 -2.90 2.44 -6.38
CA SER A 34 -3.59 2.43 -5.08
C SER A 34 -4.83 1.52 -5.06
N HIS A 35 -5.50 1.34 -6.21
CA HIS A 35 -6.64 0.42 -6.32
C HIS A 35 -6.17 -1.03 -6.20
N ALA A 36 -5.10 -1.41 -6.90
CA ALA A 36 -4.51 -2.73 -6.75
C ALA A 36 -4.00 -2.96 -5.32
N ALA A 37 -3.30 -1.99 -4.73
CA ALA A 37 -2.78 -2.13 -3.38
C ALA A 37 -3.90 -2.36 -2.34
N ARG A 38 -4.97 -1.57 -2.40
CA ARG A 38 -6.10 -1.72 -1.46
C ARG A 38 -6.83 -3.04 -1.65
N SER A 39 -7.16 -3.43 -2.89
CA SER A 39 -7.90 -4.66 -3.15
C SER A 39 -7.11 -5.90 -2.74
N PHE A 40 -5.80 -5.96 -3.01
CA PHE A 40 -4.96 -7.07 -2.57
C PHE A 40 -4.69 -7.09 -1.07
N ALA A 41 -4.61 -5.93 -0.39
CA ALA A 41 -4.51 -5.88 1.06
C ALA A 41 -5.77 -6.46 1.73
N VAL A 42 -6.95 -6.05 1.26
CA VAL A 42 -8.23 -6.60 1.75
C VAL A 42 -8.32 -8.09 1.47
N ALA A 43 -7.99 -8.54 0.25
CA ALA A 43 -8.00 -9.95 -0.11
C ALA A 43 -7.07 -10.78 0.77
N ALA A 44 -5.89 -10.27 1.09
CA ALA A 44 -4.94 -10.95 1.98
C ALA A 44 -5.47 -11.08 3.41
N VAL A 45 -6.13 -10.05 3.95
CA VAL A 45 -6.78 -10.11 5.28
C VAL A 45 -7.90 -11.13 5.29
N PHE A 46 -8.77 -11.14 4.27
CA PHE A 46 -9.84 -12.14 4.16
C PHE A 46 -9.30 -13.56 4.03
N ALA A 47 -8.23 -13.75 3.26
CA ALA A 47 -7.59 -15.05 3.09
C ALA A 47 -7.00 -15.60 4.39
N GLU A 48 -6.57 -14.75 5.30
CA GLU A 48 -6.06 -15.16 6.61
C GLU A 48 -7.17 -15.36 7.66
N SER A 49 -8.33 -14.75 7.46
CA SER A 49 -9.42 -14.72 8.45
C SER A 49 -10.51 -15.76 8.18
N TYR A 50 -10.65 -16.21 6.93
CA TYR A 50 -11.76 -17.07 6.52
C TYR A 50 -11.28 -18.31 5.76
N PRO A 51 -12.00 -19.46 5.87
CA PRO A 51 -11.70 -20.65 5.08
C PRO A 51 -12.18 -20.51 3.63
N GLN A 52 -11.81 -21.48 2.79
CA GLN A 52 -12.35 -21.57 1.42
C GLN A 52 -13.90 -21.62 1.46
N PRO A 53 -14.58 -20.98 0.49
CA PRO A 53 -14.08 -20.37 -0.75
C PRO A 53 -13.74 -18.87 -0.66
N VAL A 54 -13.80 -18.24 0.53
CA VAL A 54 -13.63 -16.79 0.69
C VAL A 54 -12.29 -16.27 0.16
N PRO A 55 -11.13 -16.89 0.45
CA PRO A 55 -9.85 -16.48 -0.12
C PRO A 55 -9.86 -16.46 -1.64
N PHE A 56 -10.40 -17.49 -2.26
CA PHE A 56 -10.49 -17.57 -3.72
C PHE A 56 -11.30 -16.42 -4.31
N LEU A 57 -12.48 -16.14 -3.77
CA LEU A 57 -13.34 -15.04 -4.21
C LEU A 57 -12.68 -13.69 -4.00
N ALA A 58 -12.02 -13.48 -2.85
CA ALA A 58 -11.34 -12.23 -2.52
C ALA A 58 -10.20 -11.93 -3.50
N TYR A 59 -9.31 -12.89 -3.78
CA TYR A 59 -8.22 -12.69 -4.73
C TYR A 59 -8.71 -12.59 -6.16
N THR A 60 -9.75 -13.32 -6.55
CA THR A 60 -10.37 -13.17 -7.88
C THR A 60 -10.91 -11.75 -8.08
N THR A 61 -11.64 -11.23 -7.10
CA THR A 61 -12.17 -9.87 -7.13
C THR A 61 -11.04 -8.84 -7.17
N ALA A 62 -10.00 -9.00 -6.35
CA ALA A 62 -8.85 -8.10 -6.35
C ALA A 62 -8.14 -8.09 -7.71
N THR A 63 -8.00 -9.26 -8.35
CA THR A 63 -7.40 -9.39 -9.68
C THR A 63 -8.25 -8.69 -10.75
N LEU A 64 -9.56 -8.85 -10.74
CA LEU A 64 -10.46 -8.17 -11.68
C LEU A 64 -10.38 -6.64 -11.53
N ILE A 65 -10.35 -6.13 -10.29
CA ILE A 65 -10.15 -4.71 -10.02
C ILE A 65 -8.80 -4.25 -10.57
N ALA A 66 -7.74 -5.00 -10.35
CA ALA A 66 -6.41 -4.68 -10.84
C ALA A 66 -6.33 -4.63 -12.36
N LEU A 67 -6.90 -5.63 -13.04
CA LEU A 67 -6.96 -5.69 -14.50
C LEU A 67 -7.78 -4.54 -15.11
N SER A 68 -8.88 -4.15 -14.49
CA SER A 68 -9.69 -3.02 -14.95
C SER A 68 -8.89 -1.72 -15.03
N ARG A 69 -7.90 -1.52 -14.15
CA ARG A 69 -7.04 -0.31 -14.16
C ARG A 69 -6.12 -0.27 -15.38
N ILE A 70 -5.69 -1.43 -15.86
CA ILE A 70 -4.90 -1.54 -17.10
C ILE A 70 -5.79 -1.27 -18.32
N GLN A 71 -6.97 -1.89 -18.36
CA GLN A 71 -7.91 -1.72 -19.50
C GLN A 71 -8.40 -0.28 -19.64
N LEU A 72 -8.56 0.44 -18.53
CA LEU A 72 -8.95 1.85 -18.53
C LEU A 72 -7.78 2.80 -18.83
N ASN A 73 -6.58 2.29 -19.12
CA ASN A 73 -5.36 3.08 -19.33
C ASN A 73 -5.01 4.04 -18.18
N GLU A 74 -5.46 3.74 -16.96
CA GLU A 74 -5.13 4.55 -15.78
C GLU A 74 -3.79 4.20 -15.17
N HIS A 75 -3.33 2.96 -15.38
CA HIS A 75 -2.08 2.43 -14.82
C HIS A 75 -1.37 1.51 -15.81
N PHE A 76 -0.05 1.53 -15.80
CA PHE A 76 0.77 0.51 -16.45
C PHE A 76 0.69 -0.82 -15.67
N ALA A 77 0.92 -1.95 -16.37
CA ALA A 77 0.92 -3.26 -15.73
C ALA A 77 1.92 -3.35 -14.55
N SER A 78 3.08 -2.69 -14.67
CA SER A 78 4.07 -2.60 -13.60
C SER A 78 3.56 -1.87 -12.36
N ASP A 79 2.73 -0.83 -12.51
CA ASP A 79 2.15 -0.07 -11.41
C ASP A 79 1.14 -0.91 -10.64
N VAL A 80 0.38 -1.72 -11.38
CA VAL A 80 -0.61 -2.65 -10.84
C VAL A 80 0.07 -3.80 -10.11
N LEU A 81 1.12 -4.39 -10.68
CA LEU A 81 1.89 -5.46 -10.03
C LEU A 81 2.57 -4.98 -8.75
N ALA A 82 3.21 -3.81 -8.79
CA ALA A 82 3.82 -3.22 -7.60
C ALA A 82 2.77 -2.91 -6.52
N GLY A 83 1.61 -2.37 -6.91
CA GLY A 83 0.50 -2.11 -6.00
C GLY A 83 -0.04 -3.40 -5.38
N ALA A 84 -0.26 -4.44 -6.19
CA ALA A 84 -0.74 -5.74 -5.73
C ALA A 84 0.22 -6.40 -4.73
N ALA A 85 1.53 -6.41 -5.04
CA ALA A 85 2.56 -6.93 -4.15
C ALA A 85 2.58 -6.16 -2.82
N LEU A 86 2.60 -4.83 -2.88
CA LEU A 86 2.56 -3.98 -1.68
C LEU A 86 1.31 -4.28 -0.84
N GLY A 87 0.14 -4.33 -1.47
CA GLY A 87 -1.12 -4.63 -0.80
C GLY A 87 -1.11 -6.01 -0.13
N PHE A 88 -0.63 -7.03 -0.85
CA PHE A 88 -0.51 -8.38 -0.33
C PHE A 88 0.35 -8.44 0.94
N PHE A 89 1.56 -7.85 0.91
CA PHE A 89 2.45 -7.86 2.07
C PHE A 89 1.89 -7.06 3.24
N VAL A 90 1.27 -5.91 2.99
CA VAL A 90 0.62 -5.10 4.04
C VAL A 90 -0.54 -5.88 4.67
N GLY A 91 -1.41 -6.51 3.87
CA GLY A 91 -2.52 -7.32 4.37
C GLY A 91 -2.05 -8.51 5.20
N LYS A 92 -0.99 -9.19 4.76
CA LYS A 92 -0.36 -10.29 5.51
C LYS A 92 0.23 -9.80 6.84
N ALA A 93 0.95 -8.67 6.83
CA ALA A 93 1.53 -8.09 8.03
C ALA A 93 0.47 -7.67 9.06
N LEU A 94 -0.62 -7.07 8.60
CA LEU A 94 -1.75 -6.70 9.46
C LEU A 94 -2.42 -7.93 10.08
N SER A 95 -2.66 -8.98 9.29
CA SER A 95 -3.25 -10.23 9.78
C SER A 95 -2.32 -10.94 10.77
N TRP A 96 -1.04 -10.98 10.49
CA TRP A 96 -0.03 -11.55 11.39
C TRP A 96 0.01 -10.79 12.71
N ARG A 97 0.01 -9.46 12.66
CA ARG A 97 -0.03 -8.61 13.85
C ARG A 97 -1.29 -8.84 14.68
N HIS A 98 -2.44 -8.99 14.03
CA HIS A 98 -3.70 -9.28 14.73
C HIS A 98 -3.67 -10.64 15.45
N LYS A 99 -3.05 -11.64 14.83
CA LYS A 99 -2.87 -12.98 15.43
C LYS A 99 -1.82 -13.03 16.53
N ASN A 100 -0.91 -12.05 16.57
CA ASN A 100 0.20 -11.97 17.55
C ASN A 100 0.18 -10.61 18.29
N PRO A 101 -0.83 -10.35 19.14
CA PRO A 101 -0.99 -9.07 19.81
C PRO A 101 0.18 -8.73 20.74
N ASP A 102 0.83 -9.76 21.30
CA ASP A 102 1.92 -9.60 22.27
C ASP A 102 3.22 -9.09 21.68
N PHE A 103 3.36 -9.12 20.34
CA PHE A 103 4.56 -8.63 19.65
C PHE A 103 4.88 -7.16 19.95
N LEU A 104 3.88 -6.35 20.27
CA LEU A 104 4.03 -4.93 20.59
C LEU A 104 3.77 -4.59 22.08
N HIS A 105 3.47 -5.58 22.94
CA HIS A 105 3.24 -5.30 24.37
C HIS A 105 4.46 -4.69 25.08
N GLY A 106 5.64 -4.78 24.46
CA GLY A 106 6.87 -4.14 24.96
C GLY A 106 7.21 -2.80 24.29
N MET A 107 6.49 -2.39 23.22
CA MET A 107 6.82 -1.18 22.48
C MET A 107 5.71 -0.13 22.61
N ASN A 108 5.98 0.93 23.35
CA ASN A 108 5.13 2.12 23.37
C ASN A 108 5.61 3.10 22.30
N ILE A 109 4.78 3.32 21.28
CA ILE A 109 5.00 4.38 20.29
C ILE A 109 4.35 5.65 20.87
N VAL A 110 5.15 6.53 21.42
CA VAL A 110 4.68 7.81 21.93
C VAL A 110 4.97 8.88 20.88
N PRO A 111 3.94 9.57 20.37
CA PRO A 111 4.17 10.74 19.54
C PRO A 111 4.87 11.81 20.38
N PHE A 112 6.06 12.19 19.99
CA PHE A 112 6.78 13.28 20.60
C PHE A 112 6.31 14.60 19.97
N VAL A 113 5.57 15.38 20.76
CA VAL A 113 5.20 16.75 20.40
C VAL A 113 6.22 17.67 21.05
N PRO A 114 7.17 18.22 20.32
CA PRO A 114 8.16 19.11 20.89
C PRO A 114 7.53 20.46 21.29
N THR A 115 7.88 20.92 22.45
CA THR A 115 7.63 22.31 22.83
C THR A 115 8.61 23.23 22.11
N ALA A 116 8.08 24.07 21.25
CA ALA A 116 8.59 25.34 20.72
C ALA A 116 9.83 25.39 19.81
N SER A 117 10.67 24.38 19.60
CA SER A 117 11.86 24.56 18.73
C SER A 117 12.44 23.33 18.02
N SER A 118 11.84 22.17 18.12
CA SER A 118 12.34 20.96 17.45
C SER A 118 11.20 20.19 16.77
N GLY A 119 11.47 19.65 15.56
CA GLY A 119 10.47 19.06 14.68
C GLY A 119 9.70 17.85 15.27
N LEU A 120 8.58 17.50 14.63
CA LEU A 120 7.76 16.33 14.97
C LEU A 120 8.60 15.05 14.88
N GLY A 121 8.60 14.24 15.93
CA GLY A 121 9.30 12.97 15.99
C GLY A 121 8.42 11.86 16.59
N LEU A 122 8.81 10.61 16.34
CA LEU A 122 8.23 9.42 16.95
C LEU A 122 9.30 8.78 17.85
N THR A 123 8.97 8.55 19.10
CA THR A 123 9.85 7.81 20.04
C THR A 123 9.31 6.39 20.21
N VAL A 124 10.16 5.41 19.99
CA VAL A 124 9.86 4.00 20.25
C VAL A 124 10.56 3.64 21.59
N GLN A 125 9.78 3.34 22.59
CA GLN A 125 10.27 2.90 23.90
C GLN A 125 9.94 1.42 24.09
N GLY A 126 10.97 0.55 24.14
CA GLY A 126 10.83 -0.87 24.39
C GLY A 126 11.40 -1.25 25.76
N ARG A 127 10.74 -2.15 26.50
CA ARG A 127 11.35 -2.92 27.58
C ARG A 127 11.81 -4.26 26.99
N PHE A 128 13.10 -4.47 27.01
CA PHE A 128 13.73 -5.74 26.63
C PHE A 128 13.94 -6.58 27.87
#